data_0f5b3df06d4350cd8446e96d69429f07
#
_entry.id   0f5b3df06d4350cd8446e96d69429f07
#
_cell.length_a   1.000
_cell.length_b   1.000
_cell.length_c   1.000
_cell.angle_alpha   90.00
_cell.angle_beta   90.00
_cell.angle_gamma   90.00
#
_symmetry.space_group_name_H-M   'P 1'
#
loop_
_entity.id
_entity.type
_entity.pdbx_description
1 polymer ?
#
loop_
_entity_poly.entity_id
_entity_poly.type
_entity_poly.pdbx_seq_one_letter_code
_entity_poly.pdbx_strand_id
1 'polypeptide(L)'
;MIKTARQLKDLIRNLSREKSADAQLLMRNYMMERFLERISLSEYRDKFILKGGMLVAAMVGLDARSTMDLDATVKGANVNVEDIENLISAIVSVPIDDGVKFQLKSISEIMDEAEYPGIRVSMTTTFDGVVTPLKIDISTGDAITPREVRYSFKLMLEDRSIDICAYNLETVLAEKLETIITRTTTNTRMRDFYDIYILDQLHGNTLNRQTLYDALLATAKKRGTERHLAEAVDVLNEVESSPVMQKLWESYRRKFSYAADLEWNIIMGAVRSLYALSEKESSL
;
A
#
# COMPACT_ATOMS: atom_id res chain seq x y z
N MET A 1 5.49 -23.91 11.49
CA MET A 1 5.05 -22.73 12.30
C MET A 1 6.16 -22.35 13.27
N ILE A 2 6.55 -21.08 13.32
CA ILE A 2 7.62 -20.53 14.16
C ILE A 2 7.14 -20.53 15.62
N LYS A 3 7.96 -21.05 16.55
CA LYS A 3 7.55 -21.25 17.94
C LYS A 3 8.32 -20.36 18.95
N THR A 4 9.50 -19.84 18.59
CA THR A 4 10.33 -19.06 19.51
C THR A 4 10.85 -17.77 18.88
N ALA A 5 11.08 -16.75 19.73
CA ALA A 5 11.70 -15.50 19.31
C ALA A 5 13.08 -15.70 18.68
N ARG A 6 13.87 -16.67 19.18
CA ARG A 6 15.18 -16.99 18.61
C ARG A 6 15.04 -17.48 17.16
N GLN A 7 14.13 -18.44 16.92
CA GLN A 7 13.86 -18.96 15.59
C GLN A 7 13.42 -17.84 14.63
N LEU A 8 12.47 -17.00 15.06
CA LEU A 8 11.99 -15.87 14.27
C LEU A 8 13.11 -14.89 13.91
N LYS A 9 13.92 -14.49 14.91
CA LYS A 9 15.05 -13.57 14.70
C LYS A 9 16.09 -14.13 13.76
N ASP A 10 16.37 -15.43 13.82
CA ASP A 10 17.35 -16.08 12.92
C ASP A 10 16.81 -16.12 11.49
N LEU A 11 15.53 -16.45 11.28
CA LEU A 11 14.90 -16.42 9.95
C LEU A 11 14.87 -15.00 9.37
N ILE A 12 14.48 -13.99 10.16
CA ILE A 12 14.48 -12.58 9.76
C ILE A 12 15.90 -12.13 9.38
N ARG A 13 16.91 -12.49 10.17
CA ARG A 13 18.32 -12.15 9.86
C ARG A 13 18.80 -12.75 8.55
N ASN A 14 18.46 -14.02 8.31
CA ASN A 14 18.81 -14.70 7.07
C ASN A 14 18.13 -14.03 5.85
N LEU A 15 16.83 -13.78 5.95
CA LEU A 15 16.07 -13.10 4.91
C LEU A 15 16.56 -11.67 4.68
N SER A 16 16.92 -10.94 5.75
CA SER A 16 17.49 -9.60 5.68
C SER A 16 18.79 -9.58 4.86
N ARG A 17 19.66 -10.58 5.04
CA ARG A 17 20.90 -10.71 4.27
C ARG A 17 20.62 -11.10 2.82
N GLU A 18 19.73 -12.06 2.59
CA GLU A 18 19.36 -12.54 1.27
C GLU A 18 18.74 -11.43 0.41
N LYS A 19 17.82 -10.67 0.99
CA LYS A 19 17.04 -9.63 0.30
C LYS A 19 17.62 -8.22 0.43
N SER A 20 18.75 -8.04 1.14
CA SER A 20 19.29 -6.72 1.46
C SER A 20 18.26 -5.77 2.08
N ALA A 21 17.33 -6.32 2.88
CA ALA A 21 16.22 -5.61 3.48
C ALA A 21 16.43 -5.37 4.98
N ASP A 22 15.87 -4.30 5.51
CA ASP A 22 15.98 -3.97 6.94
C ASP A 22 15.26 -5.01 7.81
N ALA A 23 15.97 -5.57 8.80
CA ALA A 23 15.45 -6.62 9.68
C ALA A 23 14.27 -6.16 10.55
N GLN A 24 14.19 -4.86 10.93
CA GLN A 24 13.07 -4.34 11.72
C GLN A 24 11.83 -4.21 10.85
N LEU A 25 11.99 -3.82 9.57
CA LEU A 25 10.89 -3.81 8.60
C LEU A 25 10.36 -5.22 8.35
N LEU A 26 11.25 -6.21 8.18
CA LEU A 26 10.85 -7.62 8.00
C LEU A 26 10.13 -8.17 9.24
N MET A 27 10.60 -7.83 10.44
CA MET A 27 9.92 -8.21 11.69
C MET A 27 8.51 -7.62 11.75
N ARG A 28 8.35 -6.35 11.37
CA ARG A 28 7.04 -5.69 11.33
C ARG A 28 6.14 -6.31 10.27
N ASN A 29 6.66 -6.60 9.08
CA ASN A 29 5.92 -7.29 8.02
C ASN A 29 5.41 -8.67 8.49
N TYR A 30 6.24 -9.45 9.19
CA TYR A 30 5.79 -10.70 9.78
C TYR A 30 4.60 -10.52 10.73
N MET A 31 4.64 -9.50 11.57
CA MET A 31 3.51 -9.23 12.49
C MET A 31 2.26 -8.73 11.74
N MET A 32 2.43 -7.94 10.67
CA MET A 32 1.32 -7.53 9.79
C MET A 32 0.71 -8.73 9.07
N GLU A 33 1.51 -9.69 8.61
CA GLU A 33 1.01 -10.94 8.02
C GLU A 33 0.17 -11.75 9.02
N ARG A 34 0.57 -11.81 10.29
CA ARG A 34 -0.23 -12.49 11.34
C ARG A 34 -1.57 -11.78 11.57
N PHE A 35 -1.62 -10.47 11.40
CA PHE A 35 -2.87 -9.73 11.44
C PHE A 35 -3.73 -10.00 10.19
N LEU A 36 -3.15 -9.98 8.99
CA LEU A 36 -3.85 -10.32 7.74
C LEU A 36 -4.41 -11.75 7.77
N GLU A 37 -3.70 -12.70 8.37
CA GLU A 37 -4.20 -14.07 8.52
C GLU A 37 -5.45 -14.13 9.40
N ARG A 38 -5.49 -13.34 10.49
CA ARG A 38 -6.71 -13.23 11.31
C ARG A 38 -7.87 -12.63 10.52
N ILE A 39 -7.60 -11.62 9.68
CA ILE A 39 -8.62 -11.07 8.79
C ILE A 39 -9.16 -12.15 7.85
N SER A 40 -8.30 -12.94 7.22
CA SER A 40 -8.69 -13.97 6.25
C SER A 40 -9.58 -15.07 6.86
N LEU A 41 -9.50 -15.26 8.18
CA LEU A 41 -10.28 -16.25 8.94
C LEU A 41 -11.48 -15.63 9.69
N SER A 42 -11.60 -14.30 9.69
CA SER A 42 -12.67 -13.58 10.39
C SER A 42 -13.92 -13.42 9.51
N GLU A 43 -15.01 -13.00 10.13
CA GLU A 43 -16.22 -12.56 9.41
C GLU A 43 -16.01 -11.31 8.54
N TYR A 44 -14.91 -10.59 8.73
CA TYR A 44 -14.53 -9.38 7.99
C TYR A 44 -13.70 -9.65 6.74
N ARG A 45 -13.39 -10.90 6.42
CA ARG A 45 -12.54 -11.29 5.27
C ARG A 45 -13.01 -10.73 3.92
N ASP A 46 -14.31 -10.47 3.79
CA ASP A 46 -14.93 -9.94 2.55
C ASP A 46 -15.16 -8.42 2.63
N LYS A 47 -14.91 -7.82 3.77
CA LYS A 47 -15.12 -6.39 4.02
C LYS A 47 -13.81 -5.62 4.18
N PHE A 48 -12.78 -6.25 4.71
CA PHE A 48 -11.46 -5.65 4.91
C PHE A 48 -10.64 -5.81 3.62
N ILE A 49 -10.32 -4.72 2.97
CA ILE A 49 -9.70 -4.70 1.65
C ILE A 49 -8.32 -4.07 1.78
N LEU A 50 -7.26 -4.85 1.55
CA LEU A 50 -5.87 -4.40 1.61
C LEU A 50 -5.57 -3.44 0.46
N LYS A 51 -4.86 -2.35 0.77
CA LYS A 51 -4.37 -1.37 -0.19
C LYS A 51 -2.97 -0.87 0.16
N GLY A 52 -2.51 0.17 -0.51
CA GLY A 52 -1.30 0.90 -0.14
C GLY A 52 -0.01 0.11 -0.21
N GLY A 53 0.94 0.50 0.65
CA GLY A 53 2.31 0.02 0.57
C GLY A 53 2.49 -1.47 0.79
N MET A 54 1.69 -2.10 1.65
CA MET A 54 1.80 -3.53 1.91
C MET A 54 1.31 -4.38 0.73
N LEU A 55 0.25 -3.94 0.06
CA LEU A 55 -0.21 -4.59 -1.16
C LEU A 55 0.83 -4.48 -2.28
N VAL A 56 1.40 -3.28 -2.49
CA VAL A 56 2.47 -3.10 -3.48
C VAL A 56 3.67 -4.01 -3.16
N ALA A 57 4.12 -4.05 -1.91
CA ALA A 57 5.22 -4.93 -1.49
C ALA A 57 4.92 -6.42 -1.73
N ALA A 58 3.66 -6.84 -1.55
CA ALA A 58 3.22 -8.20 -1.85
C ALA A 58 3.24 -8.51 -3.37
N MET A 59 2.91 -7.51 -4.21
CA MET A 59 2.90 -7.66 -5.67
C MET A 59 4.31 -7.71 -6.27
N VAL A 60 5.26 -6.94 -5.72
CA VAL A 60 6.59 -6.76 -6.34
C VAL A 60 7.71 -7.47 -5.59
N GLY A 61 7.48 -7.90 -4.35
CA GLY A 61 8.48 -8.50 -3.45
C GLY A 61 9.08 -7.51 -2.46
N LEU A 62 9.47 -8.02 -1.28
CA LEU A 62 10.00 -7.21 -0.18
C LEU A 62 11.40 -6.62 -0.44
N ASP A 63 12.15 -7.21 -1.35
CA ASP A 63 13.43 -6.73 -1.86
C ASP A 63 13.27 -5.51 -2.78
N ALA A 64 12.18 -5.47 -3.53
CA ALA A 64 11.84 -4.35 -4.42
C ALA A 64 11.07 -3.23 -3.71
N ARG A 65 10.38 -3.52 -2.61
CA ARG A 65 9.54 -2.52 -1.93
C ARG A 65 9.33 -2.86 -0.45
N SER A 66 9.71 -1.96 0.42
CA SER A 66 9.45 -2.10 1.86
C SER A 66 8.34 -1.17 2.34
N THR A 67 7.60 -1.60 3.36
CA THR A 67 6.55 -0.80 3.99
C THR A 67 6.60 -0.91 5.50
N MET A 68 6.08 0.10 6.20
CA MET A 68 6.04 0.14 7.67
C MET A 68 4.62 0.08 8.22
N ASP A 69 3.63 0.40 7.40
CA ASP A 69 2.24 0.56 7.80
C ASP A 69 1.36 -0.35 6.93
N LEU A 70 0.22 -0.75 7.48
CA LEU A 70 -0.82 -1.49 6.78
C LEU A 70 -1.95 -0.51 6.46
N ASP A 71 -2.25 -0.35 5.17
CA ASP A 71 -3.34 0.48 4.71
C ASP A 71 -4.49 -0.41 4.25
N ALA A 72 -5.71 -0.06 4.62
CA ALA A 72 -6.90 -0.80 4.22
C ALA A 72 -8.12 0.12 4.03
N THR A 73 -9.09 -0.36 3.28
CA THR A 73 -10.44 0.20 3.31
C THR A 73 -11.43 -0.84 3.80
N VAL A 74 -12.45 -0.42 4.53
CA VAL A 74 -13.49 -1.30 5.03
C VAL A 74 -14.81 -1.01 4.31
N LYS A 75 -15.37 -2.04 3.68
CA LYS A 75 -16.60 -1.96 2.91
C LYS A 75 -17.81 -2.13 3.82
N GLY A 76 -18.78 -1.20 3.69
CA GLY A 76 -20.08 -1.31 4.40
C GLY A 76 -20.00 -1.04 5.92
N ALA A 77 -18.93 -0.41 6.38
CA ALA A 77 -18.83 0.10 7.76
C ALA A 77 -18.83 1.64 7.74
N ASN A 78 -19.33 2.24 8.82
CA ASN A 78 -19.14 3.67 9.06
C ASN A 78 -17.72 3.90 9.60
N VAL A 79 -17.10 5.01 9.23
CA VAL A 79 -15.81 5.41 9.81
C VAL A 79 -16.08 6.15 11.11
N ASN A 80 -16.31 5.40 12.18
CA ASN A 80 -16.27 5.94 13.53
C ASN A 80 -15.36 5.06 14.40
N VAL A 81 -14.88 5.67 15.46
CA VAL A 81 -13.90 5.02 16.34
C VAL A 81 -14.47 3.73 16.95
N GLU A 82 -15.73 3.73 17.36
CA GLU A 82 -16.38 2.59 18.02
C GLU A 82 -16.54 1.40 17.08
N ASP A 83 -17.02 1.61 15.85
CA ASP A 83 -17.18 0.54 14.86
C ASP A 83 -15.83 -0.08 14.48
N ILE A 84 -14.79 0.75 14.34
CA ILE A 84 -13.43 0.27 14.04
C ILE A 84 -12.82 -0.47 15.24
N GLU A 85 -13.05 -0.01 16.47
CA GLU A 85 -12.60 -0.72 17.68
C GLU A 85 -13.22 -2.10 17.78
N ASN A 86 -14.52 -2.21 17.53
CA ASN A 86 -15.24 -3.48 17.52
C ASN A 86 -14.71 -4.42 16.43
N LEU A 87 -14.50 -3.90 15.21
CA LEU A 87 -13.95 -4.64 14.09
C LEU A 87 -12.54 -5.17 14.42
N ILE A 88 -11.64 -4.33 14.90
CA ILE A 88 -10.28 -4.72 15.26
C ILE A 88 -10.29 -5.75 16.39
N SER A 89 -11.12 -5.55 17.42
CA SER A 89 -11.25 -6.47 18.56
C SER A 89 -11.72 -7.85 18.08
N ALA A 90 -12.69 -7.92 17.19
CA ALA A 90 -13.15 -9.18 16.60
C ALA A 90 -12.04 -9.87 15.78
N ILE A 91 -11.31 -9.13 14.96
CA ILE A 91 -10.20 -9.68 14.15
C ILE A 91 -9.09 -10.24 15.04
N VAL A 92 -8.62 -9.50 16.04
CA VAL A 92 -7.50 -9.94 16.87
C VAL A 92 -7.89 -11.10 17.81
N SER A 93 -9.20 -11.29 18.03
CA SER A 93 -9.74 -12.41 18.83
C SER A 93 -9.82 -13.72 18.05
N VAL A 94 -9.60 -13.73 16.73
CA VAL A 94 -9.58 -14.96 15.93
C VAL A 94 -8.46 -15.86 16.42
N PRO A 95 -8.77 -17.09 16.86
CA PRO A 95 -7.79 -17.98 17.45
C PRO A 95 -6.86 -18.55 16.38
N ILE A 96 -5.57 -18.27 16.50
CA ILE A 96 -4.50 -18.88 15.69
C ILE A 96 -3.39 -19.31 16.65
N ASP A 97 -2.93 -20.57 16.54
CA ASP A 97 -1.80 -21.08 17.35
C ASP A 97 -0.45 -20.63 16.80
N ASP A 98 -0.28 -19.31 16.61
CA ASP A 98 0.95 -18.68 16.10
C ASP A 98 1.80 -18.03 17.23
N GLY A 99 1.29 -18.01 18.45
CA GLY A 99 1.95 -17.38 19.60
C GLY A 99 1.95 -15.86 19.60
N VAL A 100 1.36 -15.20 18.57
CA VAL A 100 1.32 -13.75 18.47
C VAL A 100 0.09 -13.20 19.20
N LYS A 101 0.35 -12.23 20.08
CA LYS A 101 -0.70 -11.50 20.81
C LYS A 101 -0.74 -10.05 20.31
N PHE A 102 -1.94 -9.54 20.13
CA PHE A 102 -2.20 -8.16 19.75
C PHE A 102 -2.79 -7.38 20.92
N GLN A 103 -2.31 -6.17 21.13
CA GLN A 103 -2.84 -5.26 22.13
C GLN A 103 -3.12 -3.91 21.48
N LEU A 104 -4.38 -3.50 21.47
CA LEU A 104 -4.79 -2.17 21.06
C LEU A 104 -4.20 -1.12 22.01
N LYS A 105 -3.62 -0.05 21.45
CA LYS A 105 -3.04 1.08 22.19
C LYS A 105 -3.86 2.33 22.06
N SER A 106 -4.21 2.68 20.84
CA SER A 106 -5.04 3.86 20.56
C SER A 106 -5.73 3.73 19.20
N ILE A 107 -6.86 4.39 19.10
CA ILE A 107 -7.57 4.65 17.86
C ILE A 107 -7.76 6.16 17.76
N SER A 108 -7.46 6.74 16.61
CA SER A 108 -7.59 8.17 16.38
C SER A 108 -8.03 8.45 14.95
N GLU A 109 -8.81 9.48 14.78
CA GLU A 109 -9.13 10.00 13.45
C GLU A 109 -7.88 10.57 12.79
N ILE A 110 -7.74 10.34 11.50
CA ILE A 110 -6.72 10.95 10.64
C ILE A 110 -7.44 11.93 9.73
N MET A 111 -7.04 13.19 9.81
CA MET A 111 -7.39 14.20 8.83
C MET A 111 -6.12 14.52 8.03
N ASP A 112 -5.90 13.80 6.94
CA ASP A 112 -4.86 14.19 5.98
C ASP A 112 -5.45 15.25 5.07
N GLU A 113 -4.77 16.39 4.89
CA GLU A 113 -5.29 17.61 4.20
C GLU A 113 -5.73 17.39 2.74
N ALA A 114 -5.45 16.22 2.17
CA ALA A 114 -5.75 15.89 0.77
C ALA A 114 -6.47 14.54 0.57
N GLU A 115 -6.82 13.84 1.63
CA GLU A 115 -7.46 12.52 1.56
C GLU A 115 -8.65 12.45 2.54
N TYR A 116 -9.48 11.41 2.39
CA TYR A 116 -10.67 11.23 3.23
C TYR A 116 -10.34 11.06 4.69
N PRO A 117 -11.30 11.39 5.57
CA PRO A 117 -11.19 11.05 6.98
C PRO A 117 -10.97 9.53 7.09
N GLY A 118 -9.91 9.17 7.78
CA GLY A 118 -9.53 7.80 8.07
C GLY A 118 -9.37 7.60 9.56
N ILE A 119 -9.19 6.36 9.96
CA ILE A 119 -8.92 6.00 11.35
C ILE A 119 -7.58 5.29 11.42
N ARG A 120 -6.69 5.80 12.26
CA ARG A 120 -5.43 5.16 12.62
C ARG A 120 -5.61 4.29 13.84
N VAL A 121 -5.30 3.03 13.69
CA VAL A 121 -5.24 2.05 14.76
C VAL A 121 -3.77 1.80 15.10
N SER A 122 -3.38 2.11 16.34
CA SER A 122 -2.06 1.79 16.85
C SER A 122 -2.14 0.58 17.77
N MET A 123 -1.34 -0.43 17.48
CA MET A 123 -1.30 -1.68 18.25
C MET A 123 0.13 -2.04 18.63
N THR A 124 0.26 -2.88 19.60
CA THR A 124 1.49 -3.58 19.94
C THR A 124 1.27 -5.07 19.76
N THR A 125 2.19 -5.73 19.06
CA THR A 125 2.25 -7.18 19.00
C THR A 125 3.31 -7.71 19.94
N THR A 126 3.06 -8.88 20.51
CA THR A 126 4.04 -9.58 21.35
C THR A 126 4.13 -11.03 20.89
N PHE A 127 5.35 -11.50 20.64
CA PHE A 127 5.67 -12.88 20.29
C PHE A 127 6.89 -13.34 21.07
N ASP A 128 6.73 -14.28 22.01
CA ASP A 128 7.81 -14.83 22.86
C ASP A 128 8.76 -13.73 23.39
N GLY A 129 8.18 -12.67 23.98
CA GLY A 129 8.91 -11.52 24.54
C GLY A 129 9.38 -10.45 23.52
N VAL A 130 9.28 -10.69 22.23
CA VAL A 130 9.54 -9.66 21.21
C VAL A 130 8.32 -8.77 21.07
N VAL A 131 8.51 -7.48 21.26
CA VAL A 131 7.46 -6.46 21.14
C VAL A 131 7.67 -5.67 19.85
N THR A 132 6.63 -5.56 19.02
CA THR A 132 6.65 -4.84 17.76
C THR A 132 5.44 -3.93 17.63
N PRO A 133 5.61 -2.62 17.41
CA PRO A 133 4.51 -1.71 17.16
C PRO A 133 3.96 -1.89 15.73
N LEU A 134 2.63 -1.86 15.60
CA LEU A 134 1.94 -1.84 14.32
C LEU A 134 1.05 -0.60 14.22
N LYS A 135 0.94 -0.09 12.99
CA LYS A 135 -0.04 0.92 12.59
C LYS A 135 -0.87 0.40 11.45
N ILE A 136 -2.16 0.62 11.55
CA ILE A 136 -3.13 0.29 10.51
C ILE A 136 -3.93 1.55 10.25
N ASP A 137 -3.91 2.02 9.00
CA ASP A 137 -4.69 3.16 8.55
C ASP A 137 -5.89 2.64 7.77
N ILE A 138 -7.08 2.95 8.26
CA ILE A 138 -8.35 2.45 7.73
C ILE A 138 -9.16 3.61 7.17
N SER A 139 -9.52 3.52 5.89
CA SER A 139 -10.47 4.39 5.21
C SER A 139 -11.79 3.66 4.94
N THR A 140 -12.79 4.39 4.50
CA THR A 140 -14.04 3.80 3.97
C THR A 140 -14.55 4.57 2.78
N GLY A 141 -15.35 3.88 1.98
CA GLY A 141 -15.99 4.48 0.81
C GLY A 141 -15.03 4.81 -0.32
N ASP A 142 -13.86 4.21 -0.36
CA ASP A 142 -12.92 4.35 -1.48
C ASP A 142 -13.56 3.83 -2.78
N ALA A 143 -13.20 4.48 -3.89
CA ALA A 143 -13.61 4.03 -5.22
C ALA A 143 -12.68 2.91 -5.69
N ILE A 144 -13.19 1.69 -5.76
CA ILE A 144 -12.45 0.53 -6.29
C ILE A 144 -13.10 0.12 -7.61
N THR A 145 -12.38 0.20 -8.71
CA THR A 145 -12.90 0.02 -10.06
C THR A 145 -12.30 -1.19 -10.76
N PRO A 146 -13.09 -2.14 -11.26
CA PRO A 146 -14.54 -2.23 -11.09
C PRO A 146 -14.96 -2.71 -9.69
N ARG A 147 -14.07 -3.39 -8.96
CA ARG A 147 -14.23 -3.89 -7.59
C ARG A 147 -12.93 -4.47 -7.05
N GLU A 148 -12.91 -4.76 -5.75
CA GLU A 148 -11.86 -5.52 -5.09
C GLU A 148 -11.63 -6.90 -5.72
N VAL A 149 -10.41 -7.42 -5.59
CA VAL A 149 -10.03 -8.76 -6.05
C VAL A 149 -9.70 -9.67 -4.87
N ARG A 150 -9.85 -10.98 -5.07
CA ARG A 150 -9.24 -11.98 -4.18
C ARG A 150 -7.76 -12.07 -4.51
N TYR A 151 -6.94 -11.77 -3.54
CA TYR A 151 -5.49 -11.77 -3.66
C TYR A 151 -4.89 -12.90 -2.82
N SER A 152 -4.15 -13.78 -3.46
CA SER A 152 -3.40 -14.84 -2.79
C SER A 152 -2.09 -14.27 -2.24
N PHE A 153 -2.14 -13.82 -0.99
CA PHE A 153 -1.02 -13.17 -0.30
C PHE A 153 -0.03 -14.21 0.19
N LYS A 154 1.17 -14.27 -0.43
CA LYS A 154 2.22 -15.20 -0.03
C LYS A 154 2.89 -14.75 1.27
N LEU A 155 2.99 -15.64 2.24
CA LEU A 155 3.64 -15.34 3.51
C LEU A 155 5.16 -15.38 3.39
N MET A 156 5.82 -14.45 4.05
CA MET A 156 7.25 -14.20 3.92
C MET A 156 8.14 -15.35 4.42
N LEU A 157 7.74 -15.98 5.53
CA LEU A 157 8.54 -17.02 6.19
C LEU A 157 7.89 -18.41 6.14
N GLU A 158 6.83 -18.58 5.37
CA GLU A 158 6.11 -19.85 5.25
C GLU A 158 5.79 -20.12 3.76
N ASP A 159 5.88 -21.37 3.34
CA ASP A 159 5.55 -21.74 1.96
C ASP A 159 4.04 -21.99 1.80
N ARG A 160 3.26 -20.95 2.10
CA ARG A 160 1.81 -20.92 1.93
C ARG A 160 1.33 -19.49 1.68
N SER A 161 0.11 -19.39 1.20
CA SER A 161 -0.57 -18.11 1.00
C SER A 161 -1.86 -18.04 1.82
N ILE A 162 -2.34 -16.83 2.03
CA ILE A 162 -3.66 -16.54 2.60
C ILE A 162 -4.48 -15.76 1.59
N ASP A 163 -5.80 -16.00 1.54
CA ASP A 163 -6.69 -15.29 0.63
C ASP A 163 -7.31 -14.09 1.34
N ILE A 164 -7.06 -12.91 0.79
CA ILE A 164 -7.57 -11.63 1.30
C ILE A 164 -8.25 -10.84 0.18
N CYS A 165 -9.14 -9.93 0.53
CA CYS A 165 -9.58 -8.91 -0.41
C CYS A 165 -8.51 -7.83 -0.54
N ALA A 166 -8.25 -7.37 -1.75
CA ALA A 166 -7.30 -6.32 -2.05
C ALA A 166 -7.77 -5.44 -3.21
N TYR A 167 -7.17 -4.28 -3.35
CA TYR A 167 -7.31 -3.48 -4.57
C TYR A 167 -6.79 -4.27 -5.78
N ASN A 168 -7.44 -4.05 -6.93
CA ASN A 168 -6.85 -4.44 -8.21
C ASN A 168 -5.70 -3.49 -8.58
N LEU A 169 -4.88 -3.91 -9.52
CA LEU A 169 -3.68 -3.16 -9.95
C LEU A 169 -4.04 -1.77 -10.48
N GLU A 170 -5.10 -1.67 -11.27
CA GLU A 170 -5.54 -0.42 -11.89
C GLU A 170 -5.98 0.61 -10.85
N THR A 171 -6.69 0.20 -9.80
CA THR A 171 -7.06 1.11 -8.70
C THR A 171 -5.83 1.59 -7.92
N VAL A 172 -4.86 0.69 -7.65
CA VAL A 172 -3.58 1.07 -7.00
C VAL A 172 -2.85 2.13 -7.82
N LEU A 173 -2.71 1.92 -9.12
CA LEU A 173 -2.02 2.83 -10.02
C LEU A 173 -2.78 4.16 -10.20
N ALA A 174 -4.11 4.09 -10.31
CA ALA A 174 -4.96 5.27 -10.44
C ALA A 174 -4.87 6.21 -9.23
N GLU A 175 -4.92 5.67 -8.00
CA GLU A 175 -4.75 6.48 -6.79
C GLU A 175 -3.39 7.18 -6.73
N LYS A 176 -2.32 6.48 -7.12
CA LYS A 176 -0.97 7.06 -7.14
C LYS A 176 -0.81 8.14 -8.21
N LEU A 177 -1.32 7.88 -9.41
CA LEU A 177 -1.27 8.83 -10.51
C LEU A 177 -2.08 10.08 -10.17
N GLU A 178 -3.29 9.93 -9.66
CA GLU A 178 -4.12 11.04 -9.22
C GLU A 178 -3.42 11.87 -8.12
N THR A 179 -2.80 11.21 -7.14
CA THR A 179 -2.04 11.89 -6.08
C THR A 179 -0.86 12.69 -6.63
N ILE A 180 -0.15 12.19 -7.65
CA ILE A 180 0.95 12.90 -8.32
C ILE A 180 0.40 14.15 -9.02
N ILE A 181 -0.69 14.00 -9.78
CA ILE A 181 -1.30 15.11 -10.53
C ILE A 181 -1.83 16.19 -9.57
N THR A 182 -2.53 15.78 -8.53
CA THR A 182 -3.19 16.72 -7.60
C THR A 182 -2.20 17.46 -6.70
N ARG A 183 -1.15 16.79 -6.23
CA ARG A 183 -0.15 17.39 -5.33
C ARG A 183 0.94 18.17 -6.06
N THR A 184 1.06 18.00 -7.35
CA THR A 184 2.01 18.72 -8.18
C THR A 184 3.44 18.70 -7.61
N THR A 185 4.17 19.82 -7.65
CA THR A 185 5.52 19.98 -7.09
C THR A 185 5.59 20.05 -5.56
N THR A 186 4.43 20.05 -4.88
CA THR A 186 4.37 19.93 -3.41
C THR A 186 4.36 18.48 -2.93
N ASN A 187 4.33 17.53 -3.85
CA ASN A 187 4.30 16.11 -3.53
C ASN A 187 5.64 15.63 -2.96
N THR A 188 5.67 15.29 -1.68
CA THR A 188 6.85 14.70 -1.01
C THR A 188 6.83 13.17 -1.04
N ARG A 189 5.81 12.55 -1.62
CA ARG A 189 5.60 11.10 -1.63
C ARG A 189 6.32 10.43 -2.81
N MET A 190 7.66 10.50 -2.83
CA MET A 190 8.50 9.87 -3.89
C MET A 190 8.22 8.39 -4.07
N ARG A 191 7.65 7.77 -3.07
CA ARG A 191 7.25 6.37 -3.07
C ARG A 191 6.15 6.07 -4.11
N ASP A 192 5.24 7.02 -4.37
CA ASP A 192 4.19 6.82 -5.37
C ASP A 192 4.76 6.79 -6.79
N PHE A 193 5.77 7.60 -7.06
CA PHE A 193 6.50 7.59 -8.34
C PHE A 193 7.23 6.26 -8.54
N TYR A 194 7.93 5.77 -7.51
CA TYR A 194 8.61 4.47 -7.57
C TYR A 194 7.61 3.31 -7.75
N ASP A 195 6.50 3.33 -7.01
CA ASP A 195 5.49 2.28 -7.06
C ASP A 195 4.86 2.19 -8.47
N ILE A 196 4.60 3.32 -9.15
CA ILE A 196 4.16 3.32 -10.54
C ILE A 196 5.20 2.64 -11.43
N TYR A 197 6.46 3.04 -11.33
CA TYR A 197 7.53 2.44 -12.12
C TYR A 197 7.62 0.93 -11.93
N ILE A 198 7.73 0.46 -10.70
CA ILE A 198 7.98 -0.97 -10.45
C ILE A 198 6.75 -1.84 -10.78
N LEU A 199 5.55 -1.34 -10.55
CA LEU A 199 4.32 -2.04 -10.93
C LEU A 199 4.16 -2.11 -12.45
N ASP A 200 4.50 -1.05 -13.18
CA ASP A 200 4.51 -1.04 -14.65
C ASP A 200 5.53 -2.05 -15.19
N GLN A 201 6.75 -2.06 -14.67
CA GLN A 201 7.80 -2.99 -15.10
C GLN A 201 7.41 -4.47 -14.90
N LEU A 202 6.74 -4.80 -13.81
CA LEU A 202 6.42 -6.19 -13.46
C LEU A 202 5.05 -6.64 -13.96
N HIS A 203 4.10 -5.74 -14.07
CA HIS A 203 2.70 -6.06 -14.32
C HIS A 203 2.05 -5.24 -15.45
N GLY A 204 2.77 -4.29 -16.08
CA GLY A 204 2.23 -3.39 -17.09
C GLY A 204 1.55 -4.11 -18.27
N ASN A 205 2.05 -5.30 -18.63
CA ASN A 205 1.47 -6.12 -19.70
C ASN A 205 0.09 -6.74 -19.35
N THR A 206 -0.30 -6.71 -18.08
CA THR A 206 -1.60 -7.22 -17.60
C THR A 206 -2.62 -6.11 -17.35
N LEU A 207 -2.19 -4.84 -17.47
CA LEU A 207 -3.06 -3.68 -17.24
C LEU A 207 -4.20 -3.61 -18.26
N ASN A 208 -5.41 -3.46 -17.74
CA ASN A 208 -6.57 -3.13 -18.56
C ASN A 208 -6.73 -1.61 -18.65
N ARG A 209 -6.50 -1.06 -19.86
CA ARG A 209 -6.54 0.39 -20.11
C ARG A 209 -7.89 1.02 -19.74
N GLN A 210 -8.99 0.39 -20.13
CA GLN A 210 -10.33 0.92 -19.84
C GLN A 210 -10.57 0.93 -18.33
N THR A 211 -10.20 -0.13 -17.62
CA THR A 211 -10.32 -0.20 -16.16
C THR A 211 -9.44 0.86 -15.48
N LEU A 212 -8.22 1.10 -15.98
CA LEU A 212 -7.33 2.15 -15.46
C LEU A 212 -7.93 3.55 -15.65
N TYR A 213 -8.46 3.85 -16.84
CA TYR A 213 -9.16 5.10 -17.13
C TYR A 213 -10.35 5.29 -16.18
N ASP A 214 -11.21 4.28 -16.06
CA ASP A 214 -12.39 4.32 -15.21
C ASP A 214 -12.00 4.47 -13.71
N ALA A 215 -10.93 3.81 -13.27
CA ALA A 215 -10.40 3.91 -11.92
C ALA A 215 -9.86 5.31 -11.62
N LEU A 216 -9.12 5.92 -12.56
CA LEU A 216 -8.61 7.29 -12.42
C LEU A 216 -9.75 8.30 -12.29
N LEU A 217 -10.76 8.20 -13.17
CA LEU A 217 -11.94 9.06 -13.10
C LEU A 217 -12.74 8.86 -11.80
N ALA A 218 -12.95 7.61 -11.39
CA ALA A 218 -13.67 7.31 -10.16
C ALA A 218 -12.94 7.84 -8.92
N THR A 219 -11.61 7.71 -8.88
CA THR A 219 -10.76 8.25 -7.81
C THR A 219 -10.84 9.78 -7.78
N ALA A 220 -10.64 10.44 -8.91
CA ALA A 220 -10.71 11.90 -9.01
C ALA A 220 -12.10 12.45 -8.62
N LYS A 221 -13.16 11.82 -9.11
CA LYS A 221 -14.55 12.17 -8.75
C LYS A 221 -14.79 12.03 -7.25
N LYS A 222 -14.32 10.94 -6.68
CA LYS A 222 -14.46 10.69 -5.24
C LYS A 222 -13.70 11.74 -4.41
N ARG A 223 -12.54 12.20 -4.87
CA ARG A 223 -11.69 13.20 -4.21
C ARG A 223 -12.05 14.65 -4.58
N GLY A 224 -12.96 14.85 -5.54
CA GLY A 224 -13.34 16.18 -6.03
C GLY A 224 -12.23 16.86 -6.82
N THR A 225 -11.35 16.08 -7.45
CA THR A 225 -10.13 16.55 -8.13
C THR A 225 -10.20 16.42 -9.66
N GLU A 226 -11.38 16.18 -10.24
CA GLU A 226 -11.54 15.98 -11.69
C GLU A 226 -10.95 17.11 -12.53
N ARG A 227 -10.97 18.35 -12.03
CA ARG A 227 -10.41 19.51 -12.74
C ARG A 227 -8.91 19.39 -12.95
N HIS A 228 -8.19 18.79 -11.99
CA HIS A 228 -6.73 18.62 -12.12
C HIS A 228 -6.35 17.63 -13.22
N LEU A 229 -7.22 16.67 -13.56
CA LEU A 229 -6.97 15.74 -14.66
C LEU A 229 -6.93 16.46 -16.02
N ALA A 230 -7.70 17.54 -16.19
CA ALA A 230 -7.69 18.34 -17.42
C ALA A 230 -6.35 19.06 -17.65
N GLU A 231 -5.59 19.32 -16.59
CA GLU A 231 -4.30 20.01 -16.59
C GLU A 231 -3.12 19.05 -16.42
N ALA A 232 -3.38 17.74 -16.43
CA ALA A 232 -2.41 16.73 -16.05
C ALA A 232 -1.12 16.76 -16.88
N VAL A 233 -1.21 17.04 -18.18
CA VAL A 233 -0.03 17.14 -19.08
C VAL A 233 0.89 18.27 -18.62
N ASP A 234 0.34 19.44 -18.35
CA ASP A 234 1.09 20.61 -17.91
C ASP A 234 1.68 20.38 -16.51
N VAL A 235 0.90 19.78 -15.61
CA VAL A 235 1.36 19.39 -14.27
C VAL A 235 2.53 18.40 -14.34
N LEU A 236 2.44 17.38 -15.20
CA LEU A 236 3.53 16.41 -15.34
C LEU A 236 4.78 17.04 -15.95
N ASN A 237 4.65 18.03 -16.84
CA ASN A 237 5.77 18.84 -17.36
C ASN A 237 6.44 19.64 -16.24
N GLU A 238 5.63 20.29 -15.39
CA GLU A 238 6.12 21.06 -14.25
C GLU A 238 6.83 20.17 -13.22
N VAL A 239 6.22 19.04 -12.86
CA VAL A 239 6.79 18.06 -11.91
C VAL A 239 8.13 17.54 -12.42
N GLU A 240 8.23 17.15 -13.69
CA GLU A 240 9.45 16.61 -14.28
C GLU A 240 10.60 17.62 -14.30
N SER A 241 10.30 18.88 -14.66
CA SER A 241 11.29 19.96 -14.74
C SER A 241 11.67 20.56 -13.38
N SER A 242 10.94 20.25 -12.31
CA SER A 242 11.12 20.84 -10.98
C SER A 242 12.41 20.40 -10.31
N PRO A 243 13.34 21.33 -9.99
CA PRO A 243 14.55 21.00 -9.23
C PRO A 243 14.26 20.46 -7.82
N VAL A 244 13.13 20.86 -7.23
CA VAL A 244 12.70 20.38 -5.92
C VAL A 244 12.35 18.89 -5.98
N MET A 245 11.58 18.49 -6.98
CA MET A 245 11.19 17.09 -7.19
C MET A 245 12.41 16.20 -7.48
N GLN A 246 13.31 16.66 -8.32
CA GLN A 246 14.58 15.98 -8.62
C GLN A 246 15.41 15.77 -7.35
N LYS A 247 15.52 16.79 -6.49
CA LYS A 247 16.24 16.70 -5.21
C LYS A 247 15.55 15.74 -4.22
N LEU A 248 14.22 15.72 -4.17
CA LEU A 248 13.46 14.77 -3.36
C LEU A 248 13.69 13.34 -3.86
N TRP A 249 13.71 13.13 -5.18
CA TRP A 249 14.03 11.84 -5.76
C TRP A 249 15.46 11.38 -5.42
N GLU A 250 16.45 12.27 -5.55
CA GLU A 250 17.83 11.97 -5.15
C GLU A 250 17.93 11.57 -3.67
N SER A 251 17.16 12.19 -2.81
CA SER A 251 17.11 11.83 -1.38
C SER A 251 16.46 10.47 -1.16
N TYR A 252 15.44 10.15 -1.95
CA TYR A 252 14.76 8.86 -1.91
C TYR A 252 15.67 7.72 -2.37
N ARG A 253 16.33 7.85 -3.53
CA ARG A 253 17.22 6.82 -4.08
C ARG A 253 18.45 6.54 -3.20
N ARG A 254 18.96 7.54 -2.47
CA ARG A 254 20.03 7.36 -1.46
C ARG A 254 19.57 6.56 -0.26
N LYS A 255 18.30 6.68 0.11
CA LYS A 255 17.73 6.00 1.27
C LYS A 255 17.34 4.56 0.99
N PHE A 256 16.94 4.25 -0.24
CA PHE A 256 16.40 2.96 -0.61
C PHE A 256 17.24 2.32 -1.72
N SER A 257 17.95 1.23 -1.38
CA SER A 257 18.85 0.51 -2.28
C SER A 257 18.17 0.03 -3.55
N TYR A 258 16.92 -0.37 -3.48
CA TYR A 258 16.14 -0.81 -4.65
C TYR A 258 15.84 0.31 -5.66
N ALA A 259 16.00 1.57 -5.29
CA ALA A 259 15.85 2.71 -6.19
C ALA A 259 17.18 3.36 -6.58
N ALA A 260 18.32 2.88 -6.07
CA ALA A 260 19.61 3.55 -6.17
C ALA A 260 20.05 3.87 -7.61
N ASP A 261 19.78 2.98 -8.55
CA ASP A 261 20.20 3.10 -9.95
C ASP A 261 19.14 3.74 -10.87
N LEU A 262 18.00 4.19 -10.30
CA LEU A 262 16.90 4.74 -11.08
C LEU A 262 17.01 6.26 -11.20
N GLU A 263 17.25 6.75 -12.41
CA GLU A 263 17.28 8.18 -12.71
C GLU A 263 15.88 8.78 -12.75
N TRP A 264 15.77 10.09 -12.48
CA TRP A 264 14.49 10.80 -12.43
C TRP A 264 13.71 10.74 -13.75
N ASN A 265 14.39 10.85 -14.89
CA ASN A 265 13.77 10.75 -16.21
C ASN A 265 13.15 9.36 -16.48
N ILE A 266 13.74 8.29 -15.96
CA ILE A 266 13.18 6.92 -16.07
C ILE A 266 11.87 6.84 -15.29
N ILE A 267 11.86 7.37 -14.08
CA ILE A 267 10.67 7.40 -13.23
C ILE A 267 9.55 8.24 -13.86
N MET A 268 9.86 9.44 -14.34
CA MET A 268 8.87 10.29 -14.98
C MET A 268 8.40 9.72 -16.32
N GLY A 269 9.26 9.00 -17.03
CA GLY A 269 8.86 8.23 -18.22
C GLY A 269 7.77 7.19 -17.89
N ALA A 270 7.89 6.45 -16.81
CA ALA A 270 6.87 5.49 -16.37
C ALA A 270 5.55 6.19 -15.97
N VAL A 271 5.62 7.31 -15.23
CA VAL A 271 4.43 8.10 -14.86
C VAL A 271 3.69 8.61 -16.10
N ARG A 272 4.42 9.15 -17.09
CA ARG A 272 3.84 9.63 -18.36
C ARG A 272 3.23 8.50 -19.17
N SER A 273 3.91 7.36 -19.24
CA SER A 273 3.39 6.18 -19.95
C SER A 273 2.10 5.70 -19.31
N LEU A 274 2.04 5.65 -18.00
CA LEU A 274 0.82 5.28 -17.27
C LEU A 274 -0.32 6.28 -17.53
N TYR A 275 -0.02 7.59 -17.50
CA TYR A 275 -1.00 8.63 -17.82
C TYR A 275 -1.54 8.45 -19.24
N ALA A 276 -0.68 8.27 -20.24
CA ALA A 276 -1.11 8.03 -21.63
C ALA A 276 -1.97 6.77 -21.79
N LEU A 277 -1.70 5.72 -21.01
CA LEU A 277 -2.56 4.52 -20.95
C LEU A 277 -3.92 4.79 -20.31
N SER A 278 -4.00 5.76 -19.41
CA SER A 278 -5.22 6.15 -18.69
C SER A 278 -6.06 7.20 -19.43
N GLU A 279 -5.64 7.65 -20.61
CA GLU A 279 -6.46 8.52 -21.46
C GLU A 279 -7.50 7.69 -22.23
N LYS A 280 -8.67 8.30 -22.45
CA LYS A 280 -9.73 7.67 -23.24
C LYS A 280 -9.21 7.41 -24.65
N GLU A 281 -9.36 6.20 -25.15
CA GLU A 281 -9.10 5.91 -26.55
C GLU A 281 -9.94 6.86 -27.42
N SER A 282 -9.25 7.68 -28.23
CA SER A 282 -9.93 8.48 -29.24
C SER A 282 -10.61 7.49 -30.19
N SER A 283 -11.94 7.45 -30.16
CA SER A 283 -12.72 6.70 -31.15
C SER A 283 -12.36 7.27 -32.53
N LEU A 284 -11.53 6.52 -33.27
CA LEU A 284 -11.27 6.76 -34.70
C LEU A 284 -12.51 6.44 -35.51
#